data_a274b96198b1143fdb5b03b6554d50fe
#
_entry.id   a274b96198b1143fdb5b03b6554d50fe
#
_cell.length_a   1.000
_cell.length_b   1.000
_cell.length_c   1.000
_cell.angle_alpha   90.00
_cell.angle_beta   90.00
_cell.angle_gamma   90.00
#
_symmetry.space_group_name_H-M   'P 1'
#
loop_
_entity.id
_entity.type
_entity.pdbx_description
1 polymer ?
#
loop_
_entity_poly.entity_id
_entity_poly.type
_entity_poly.pdbx_seq_one_letter_code
_entity_poly.pdbx_strand_id
1 'polypeptide(L)'
;MSVELNFQDSGGSGTPLIVVHGLLGSADNWRSHVKQWQEHRRVVAVDLRNHGRSPHADGMSYGEMAEDLLALMDRLGIDKAHLLGHSMGGKVVISLARLAPHRVASLIVADIAPQKYGHGHDAVFAGLRNLQRGRPENRREADALLAEHVEERATRLFLATNLERDASGGLALRVGLDQIEAGYEDIMLAPAGEGAFDGPVLVLRGGRSHYVPDSALPALHEVLPTAEVVTLQDAGHWLHAEQPEAFQAKVNDFLAALSA
;
A
#
# COMPACT_ATOMS: atom_id res chain seq x y z
N MET A 1 9.45 -17.94 2.99
CA MET A 1 8.30 -18.65 2.34
C MET A 1 7.21 -17.62 2.04
N SER A 2 6.62 -17.68 0.83
CA SER A 2 5.46 -16.87 0.49
C SER A 2 4.24 -17.27 1.34
N VAL A 3 3.41 -16.28 1.67
CA VAL A 3 2.13 -16.49 2.37
C VAL A 3 0.98 -16.39 1.38
N GLU A 4 -0.11 -17.07 1.69
CA GLU A 4 -1.32 -17.01 0.87
C GLU A 4 -2.10 -15.74 1.18
N LEU A 5 -1.92 -14.70 0.36
CA LEU A 5 -2.54 -13.40 0.56
C LEU A 5 -4.06 -13.46 0.37
N ASN A 6 -4.79 -12.73 1.21
CA ASN A 6 -6.18 -12.40 1.02
C ASN A 6 -6.32 -11.30 -0.04
N PHE A 7 -7.38 -11.36 -0.82
CA PHE A 7 -7.63 -10.40 -1.90
C PHE A 7 -9.12 -10.24 -2.21
N GLN A 8 -9.45 -9.17 -2.89
CA GLN A 8 -10.77 -8.92 -3.47
C GLN A 8 -10.57 -8.79 -4.98
N ASP A 9 -11.23 -9.65 -5.75
CA ASP A 9 -11.12 -9.68 -7.21
C ASP A 9 -12.48 -9.31 -7.83
N SER A 10 -12.51 -8.27 -8.63
CA SER A 10 -13.73 -7.85 -9.31
C SER A 10 -14.16 -8.79 -10.45
N GLY A 11 -13.27 -9.71 -10.84
CA GLY A 11 -13.43 -10.45 -12.09
C GLY A 11 -13.26 -9.55 -13.32
N GLY A 12 -13.50 -10.11 -14.49
CA GLY A 12 -13.36 -9.44 -15.78
C GLY A 12 -12.21 -9.99 -16.62
N SER A 13 -11.98 -9.38 -17.77
CA SER A 13 -10.98 -9.79 -18.75
C SER A 13 -9.90 -8.73 -18.96
N GLY A 14 -8.85 -9.09 -19.71
CA GLY A 14 -7.72 -8.20 -20.01
C GLY A 14 -6.67 -8.17 -18.90
N THR A 15 -5.67 -7.30 -19.07
CA THR A 15 -4.59 -7.12 -18.11
C THR A 15 -5.14 -6.45 -16.83
N PRO A 16 -5.12 -7.14 -15.68
CA PRO A 16 -5.71 -6.62 -14.46
C PRO A 16 -4.88 -5.49 -13.84
N LEU A 17 -5.55 -4.67 -13.01
CA LEU A 17 -4.92 -3.74 -12.09
C LEU A 17 -4.84 -4.38 -10.70
N ILE A 18 -3.64 -4.60 -10.19
CA ILE A 18 -3.42 -5.03 -8.80
C ILE A 18 -3.14 -3.80 -7.94
N VAL A 19 -3.89 -3.67 -6.84
CA VAL A 19 -3.82 -2.52 -5.93
C VAL A 19 -3.28 -2.95 -4.58
N VAL A 20 -2.22 -2.28 -4.12
CA VAL A 20 -1.46 -2.62 -2.91
C VAL A 20 -1.45 -1.43 -1.95
N HIS A 21 -1.97 -1.65 -0.74
CA HIS A 21 -2.07 -0.65 0.32
C HIS A 21 -0.72 -0.32 0.98
N GLY A 22 -0.67 0.76 1.74
CA GLY A 22 0.45 1.14 2.59
C GLY A 22 0.46 0.47 3.97
N LEU A 23 1.47 0.80 4.78
CA LEU A 23 1.61 0.30 6.15
C LEU A 23 0.34 0.54 6.95
N LEU A 24 -0.13 -0.49 7.66
CA LEU A 24 -1.35 -0.51 8.48
C LEU A 24 -2.66 -0.29 7.70
N GLY A 25 -2.58 -0.35 6.36
CA GLY A 25 -3.74 -0.35 5.49
C GLY A 25 -4.28 -1.75 5.19
N SER A 26 -5.24 -1.81 4.27
CA SER A 26 -5.81 -3.04 3.74
C SER A 26 -6.50 -2.80 2.40
N ALA A 27 -6.91 -3.86 1.72
CA ALA A 27 -7.71 -3.80 0.49
C ALA A 27 -9.00 -2.98 0.69
N ASP A 28 -9.58 -3.00 1.89
CA ASP A 28 -10.80 -2.26 2.22
C ASP A 28 -10.64 -0.74 2.06
N ASN A 29 -9.43 -0.19 2.21
CA ASN A 29 -9.15 1.24 2.03
C ASN A 29 -9.32 1.69 0.57
N TRP A 30 -9.29 0.76 -0.37
CA TRP A 30 -9.40 1.02 -1.80
C TRP A 30 -10.80 0.78 -2.39
N ARG A 31 -11.77 0.40 -1.57
CA ARG A 31 -13.10 -0.05 -2.01
C ARG A 31 -13.80 0.94 -2.95
N SER A 32 -13.75 2.24 -2.66
CA SER A 32 -14.37 3.27 -3.50
C SER A 32 -13.71 3.41 -4.87
N HIS A 33 -12.37 3.30 -4.92
CA HIS A 33 -11.60 3.30 -6.15
C HIS A 33 -11.84 2.04 -6.97
N VAL A 34 -11.80 0.88 -6.33
CA VAL A 34 -12.08 -0.42 -6.98
C VAL A 34 -13.44 -0.41 -7.63
N LYS A 35 -14.47 0.11 -6.94
CA LYS A 35 -15.84 0.21 -7.47
C LYS A 35 -15.91 0.96 -8.80
N GLN A 36 -15.09 1.98 -9.00
CA GLN A 36 -15.06 2.74 -10.27
C GLN A 36 -14.19 2.03 -11.31
N TRP A 37 -13.00 1.55 -10.94
CA TRP A 37 -12.09 0.89 -11.90
C TRP A 37 -12.64 -0.41 -12.46
N GLN A 38 -13.39 -1.18 -11.65
CA GLN A 38 -13.99 -2.45 -12.09
C GLN A 38 -15.00 -2.30 -13.23
N GLU A 39 -15.51 -1.10 -13.49
CA GLU A 39 -16.40 -0.84 -14.63
C GLU A 39 -15.65 -0.95 -15.97
N HIS A 40 -14.32 -0.84 -15.97
CA HIS A 40 -13.50 -0.78 -17.16
C HIS A 40 -12.43 -1.86 -17.23
N ARG A 41 -12.08 -2.52 -16.13
CA ARG A 41 -11.00 -3.52 -16.03
C ARG A 41 -11.16 -4.42 -14.82
N ARG A 42 -10.53 -5.60 -14.89
CA ARG A 42 -10.39 -6.45 -13.70
C ARG A 42 -9.47 -5.76 -12.68
N VAL A 43 -9.90 -5.70 -11.43
CA VAL A 43 -9.14 -5.12 -10.32
C VAL A 43 -8.98 -6.15 -9.21
N VAL A 44 -7.75 -6.31 -8.73
CA VAL A 44 -7.41 -7.19 -7.60
C VAL A 44 -6.82 -6.33 -6.49
N ALA A 45 -7.58 -6.08 -5.44
CA ALA A 45 -7.11 -5.39 -4.24
C ALA A 45 -6.63 -6.40 -3.21
N VAL A 46 -5.41 -6.20 -2.71
CA VAL A 46 -4.67 -7.20 -1.94
C VAL A 46 -4.45 -6.75 -0.50
N ASP A 47 -4.59 -7.66 0.46
CA ASP A 47 -4.05 -7.49 1.81
C ASP A 47 -2.62 -8.07 1.83
N LEU A 48 -1.62 -7.27 2.14
CA LEU A 48 -0.24 -7.73 2.32
C LEU A 48 -0.14 -8.63 3.57
N ARG A 49 0.94 -9.43 3.68
CA ARG A 49 1.22 -10.19 4.91
C ARG A 49 1.09 -9.29 6.14
N ASN A 50 0.58 -9.83 7.22
CA ASN A 50 0.36 -9.13 8.49
C ASN A 50 -0.70 -8.03 8.47
N HIS A 51 -1.38 -7.81 7.34
CA HIS A 51 -2.40 -6.78 7.17
C HIS A 51 -3.74 -7.39 6.75
N GLY A 52 -4.81 -6.65 7.02
CA GLY A 52 -6.15 -7.05 6.61
C GLY A 52 -6.50 -8.45 7.09
N ARG A 53 -6.95 -9.30 6.17
CA ARG A 53 -7.29 -10.71 6.41
C ARG A 53 -6.21 -11.68 5.95
N SER A 54 -5.05 -11.17 5.54
CA SER A 54 -3.91 -12.01 5.19
C SER A 54 -3.28 -12.65 6.42
N PRO A 55 -2.60 -13.80 6.27
CA PRO A 55 -1.94 -14.47 7.37
C PRO A 55 -0.86 -13.61 8.04
N HIS A 56 -0.67 -13.82 9.35
CA HIS A 56 0.47 -13.29 10.08
C HIS A 56 1.67 -14.22 9.89
N ALA A 57 2.81 -13.64 9.55
CA ALA A 57 4.05 -14.36 9.31
C ALA A 57 5.26 -13.48 9.61
N ASP A 58 6.35 -14.09 10.03
CA ASP A 58 7.61 -13.39 10.22
C ASP A 58 8.17 -12.88 8.88
N GLY A 59 8.92 -11.78 8.96
CA GLY A 59 9.53 -11.11 7.82
C GLY A 59 8.62 -10.07 7.18
N MET A 60 9.19 -8.89 6.93
CA MET A 60 8.53 -7.76 6.28
C MET A 60 9.43 -7.14 5.21
N SER A 61 10.39 -7.90 4.69
CA SER A 61 11.25 -7.40 3.62
C SER A 61 10.46 -7.21 2.32
N TYR A 62 10.87 -6.25 1.52
CA TYR A 62 10.23 -5.99 0.24
C TYR A 62 10.38 -7.16 -0.75
N GLY A 63 11.44 -7.95 -0.63
CA GLY A 63 11.59 -9.19 -1.40
C GLY A 63 10.51 -10.21 -1.05
N GLU A 64 10.27 -10.47 0.24
CA GLU A 64 9.24 -11.39 0.70
C GLU A 64 7.83 -10.93 0.30
N MET A 65 7.52 -9.65 0.46
CA MET A 65 6.21 -9.11 0.06
C MET A 65 6.00 -9.15 -1.45
N ALA A 66 7.06 -8.94 -2.25
CA ALA A 66 7.00 -9.10 -3.70
C ALA A 66 6.79 -10.56 -4.12
N GLU A 67 7.45 -11.51 -3.45
CA GLU A 67 7.25 -12.95 -3.67
C GLU A 67 5.82 -13.38 -3.34
N ASP A 68 5.21 -12.84 -2.27
CA ASP A 68 3.80 -13.09 -1.95
C ASP A 68 2.87 -12.64 -3.08
N LEU A 69 3.11 -11.45 -3.65
CA LEU A 69 2.33 -10.95 -4.79
C LEU A 69 2.52 -11.79 -6.04
N LEU A 70 3.75 -12.24 -6.34
CA LEU A 70 4.02 -13.12 -7.46
C LEU A 70 3.29 -14.46 -7.30
N ALA A 71 3.32 -15.04 -6.10
CA ALA A 71 2.59 -16.27 -5.80
C ALA A 71 1.06 -16.07 -5.93
N LEU A 72 0.53 -14.92 -5.55
CA LEU A 72 -0.87 -14.58 -5.77
C LEU A 72 -1.20 -14.48 -7.27
N MET A 73 -0.36 -13.81 -8.05
CA MET A 73 -0.53 -13.71 -9.50
C MET A 73 -0.56 -15.09 -10.16
N ASP A 74 0.36 -15.99 -9.76
CA ASP A 74 0.41 -17.37 -10.27
C ASP A 74 -0.87 -18.13 -9.92
N ARG A 75 -1.35 -18.03 -8.68
CA ARG A 75 -2.59 -18.65 -8.22
C ARG A 75 -3.83 -18.17 -8.98
N LEU A 76 -3.84 -16.90 -9.38
CA LEU A 76 -4.95 -16.29 -10.12
C LEU A 76 -4.81 -16.42 -11.66
N GLY A 77 -3.75 -17.08 -12.14
CA GLY A 77 -3.46 -17.20 -13.57
C GLY A 77 -3.19 -15.85 -14.24
N ILE A 78 -2.59 -14.91 -13.51
CA ILE A 78 -2.24 -13.58 -14.02
C ILE A 78 -0.79 -13.60 -14.48
N ASP A 79 -0.55 -13.67 -15.77
CA ASP A 79 0.81 -13.65 -16.32
C ASP A 79 1.44 -12.26 -16.18
N LYS A 80 0.67 -11.21 -16.41
CA LYS A 80 1.12 -9.82 -16.41
C LYS A 80 0.04 -8.89 -15.88
N ALA A 81 0.41 -7.87 -15.08
CA ALA A 81 -0.52 -6.93 -14.48
C ALA A 81 -0.01 -5.49 -14.51
N HIS A 82 -0.93 -4.53 -14.49
CA HIS A 82 -0.67 -3.18 -14.03
C HIS A 82 -0.61 -3.20 -12.50
N LEU A 83 0.39 -2.58 -11.89
CA LEU A 83 0.56 -2.55 -10.44
C LEU A 83 0.40 -1.14 -9.91
N LEU A 84 -0.44 -0.95 -8.90
CA LEU A 84 -0.57 0.31 -8.17
C LEU A 84 -0.25 0.05 -6.69
N GLY A 85 0.69 0.81 -6.14
CA GLY A 85 1.04 0.72 -4.73
C GLY A 85 1.15 2.09 -4.06
N HIS A 86 0.61 2.20 -2.86
CA HIS A 86 0.70 3.38 -2.02
C HIS A 86 1.74 3.19 -0.92
N SER A 87 2.64 4.17 -0.72
CA SER A 87 3.61 4.17 0.38
C SER A 87 4.42 2.87 0.45
N MET A 88 4.38 2.10 1.54
CA MET A 88 4.99 0.77 1.66
C MET A 88 4.59 -0.12 0.46
N GLY A 89 3.31 -0.15 0.08
CA GLY A 89 2.83 -0.87 -1.09
C GLY A 89 3.48 -0.40 -2.40
N GLY A 90 3.84 0.88 -2.49
CA GLY A 90 4.61 1.43 -3.60
C GLY A 90 6.01 0.81 -3.71
N LYS A 91 6.70 0.64 -2.59
CA LYS A 91 8.00 -0.06 -2.57
C LYS A 91 7.86 -1.55 -2.88
N VAL A 92 6.76 -2.19 -2.47
CA VAL A 92 6.48 -3.59 -2.82
C VAL A 92 6.33 -3.76 -4.32
N VAL A 93 5.54 -2.91 -4.98
CA VAL A 93 5.34 -3.02 -6.43
C VAL A 93 6.58 -2.62 -7.23
N ILE A 94 7.40 -1.66 -6.75
CA ILE A 94 8.71 -1.37 -7.33
C ILE A 94 9.63 -2.60 -7.22
N SER A 95 9.64 -3.27 -6.07
CA SER A 95 10.44 -4.48 -5.85
C SER A 95 10.03 -5.60 -6.79
N LEU A 96 8.74 -5.84 -6.96
CA LEU A 96 8.22 -6.83 -7.90
C LEU A 96 8.64 -6.48 -9.33
N ALA A 97 8.52 -5.22 -9.74
CA ALA A 97 8.91 -4.75 -11.08
C ALA A 97 10.41 -4.95 -11.37
N ARG A 98 11.27 -4.81 -10.35
CA ARG A 98 12.71 -5.04 -10.49
C ARG A 98 13.09 -6.52 -10.45
N LEU A 99 12.39 -7.32 -9.66
CA LEU A 99 12.65 -8.77 -9.53
C LEU A 99 12.06 -9.58 -10.68
N ALA A 100 10.91 -9.17 -11.20
CA ALA A 100 10.18 -9.87 -12.26
C ALA A 100 9.58 -8.88 -13.29
N PRO A 101 10.39 -8.10 -14.01
CA PRO A 101 9.90 -7.04 -14.90
C PRO A 101 8.96 -7.54 -15.99
N HIS A 102 9.11 -8.77 -16.44
CA HIS A 102 8.24 -9.40 -17.44
C HIS A 102 6.79 -9.62 -16.95
N ARG A 103 6.57 -9.59 -15.62
CA ARG A 103 5.25 -9.74 -14.99
C ARG A 103 4.50 -8.41 -14.83
N VAL A 104 5.14 -7.27 -15.17
CA VAL A 104 4.61 -5.93 -14.94
C VAL A 104 4.34 -5.22 -16.26
N ALA A 105 3.06 -4.88 -16.51
CA ALA A 105 2.64 -4.14 -17.69
C ALA A 105 2.90 -2.64 -17.53
N SER A 106 2.64 -2.10 -16.35
CA SER A 106 2.96 -0.73 -15.95
C SER A 106 2.97 -0.60 -14.44
N LEU A 107 3.56 0.48 -13.94
CA LEU A 107 3.71 0.74 -12.53
C LEU A 107 3.10 2.10 -12.17
N ILE A 108 2.30 2.14 -11.12
CA ILE A 108 1.76 3.36 -10.53
C ILE A 108 2.19 3.40 -9.06
N VAL A 109 2.98 4.40 -8.72
CA VAL A 109 3.54 4.57 -7.37
C VAL A 109 2.93 5.81 -6.74
N ALA A 110 2.23 5.63 -5.62
CA ALA A 110 1.58 6.71 -4.91
C ALA A 110 2.38 7.09 -3.66
N ASP A 111 2.97 8.25 -3.72
CA ASP A 111 3.63 9.03 -2.66
C ASP A 111 4.72 8.30 -1.89
N ILE A 112 5.65 7.68 -2.61
CA ILE A 112 6.87 7.09 -2.07
C ILE A 112 8.00 7.17 -3.10
N ALA A 113 9.24 7.32 -2.64
CA ALA A 113 10.43 7.20 -3.47
C ALA A 113 11.17 5.87 -3.18
N PRO A 114 11.95 5.35 -4.14
CA PRO A 114 12.69 4.09 -3.98
C PRO A 114 13.96 4.27 -3.13
N GLN A 115 13.80 4.73 -1.90
CA GLN A 115 14.89 5.02 -0.98
C GLN A 115 14.60 4.51 0.45
N LYS A 116 15.64 4.50 1.28
CA LYS A 116 15.51 4.29 2.72
C LYS A 116 14.86 5.52 3.37
N TYR A 117 13.99 5.29 4.35
CA TYR A 117 13.37 6.32 5.19
C TYR A 117 13.82 6.18 6.64
N GLY A 118 13.74 7.29 7.40
CA GLY A 118 13.91 7.26 8.84
C GLY A 118 12.69 6.76 9.59
N HIS A 119 12.84 6.45 10.87
CA HIS A 119 11.73 6.09 11.73
C HIS A 119 10.79 7.29 11.94
N GLY A 120 9.50 7.05 11.91
CA GLY A 120 8.48 8.09 12.05
C GLY A 120 7.12 7.56 12.54
N HIS A 121 7.07 6.28 12.97
CA HIS A 121 5.81 5.64 13.37
C HIS A 121 5.75 5.27 14.86
N ASP A 122 6.66 5.77 15.69
CA ASP A 122 6.74 5.41 17.13
C ASP A 122 5.44 5.72 17.86
N ALA A 123 4.84 6.90 17.64
CA ALA A 123 3.55 7.28 18.23
C ALA A 123 2.41 6.38 17.76
N VAL A 124 2.42 5.98 16.49
CA VAL A 124 1.43 5.06 15.91
C VAL A 124 1.52 3.68 16.56
N PHE A 125 2.71 3.12 16.66
CA PHE A 125 2.91 1.83 17.33
C PHE A 125 2.55 1.89 18.82
N ALA A 126 2.94 2.96 19.53
CA ALA A 126 2.55 3.17 20.91
C ALA A 126 1.03 3.23 21.08
N GLY A 127 0.33 3.94 20.20
CA GLY A 127 -1.13 4.02 20.19
C GLY A 127 -1.79 2.65 19.93
N LEU A 128 -1.30 1.88 18.96
CA LEU A 128 -1.81 0.53 18.66
C LEU A 128 -1.55 -0.44 19.83
N ARG A 129 -0.39 -0.36 20.48
CA ARG A 129 -0.09 -1.15 21.69
C ARG A 129 -1.00 -0.76 22.86
N ASN A 130 -1.28 0.53 23.03
CA ASN A 130 -2.21 1.01 24.05
C ASN A 130 -3.62 0.46 23.80
N LEU A 131 -4.07 0.51 22.56
CA LEU A 131 -5.35 -0.06 22.11
C LEU A 131 -5.42 -1.57 22.37
N GLN A 132 -4.38 -2.33 22.02
CA GLN A 132 -4.32 -3.77 22.24
C GLN A 132 -4.42 -4.15 23.71
N ARG A 133 -3.73 -3.41 24.59
CA ARG A 133 -3.78 -3.62 26.05
C ARG A 133 -5.10 -3.20 26.67
N GLY A 134 -5.68 -2.10 26.19
CA GLY A 134 -6.90 -1.52 26.71
C GLY A 134 -8.18 -2.30 26.39
N ARG A 135 -8.15 -3.17 25.37
CA ARG A 135 -9.30 -4.02 24.95
C ARG A 135 -10.62 -3.25 24.87
N PRO A 136 -10.73 -2.22 24.03
CA PRO A 136 -11.92 -1.37 23.98
C PRO A 136 -13.16 -2.17 23.57
N GLU A 137 -14.30 -1.83 24.15
CA GLU A 137 -15.58 -2.46 23.80
C GLU A 137 -16.26 -1.79 22.58
N ASN A 138 -15.90 -0.54 22.32
CA ASN A 138 -16.48 0.25 21.25
C ASN A 138 -15.47 1.22 20.62
N ARG A 139 -15.85 1.82 19.47
CA ARG A 139 -14.99 2.74 18.72
C ARG A 139 -14.60 4.01 19.48
N ARG A 140 -15.44 4.49 20.40
CA ARG A 140 -15.17 5.68 21.20
C ARG A 140 -14.03 5.42 22.19
N GLU A 141 -14.06 4.27 22.86
CA GLU A 141 -12.97 3.83 23.74
C GLU A 141 -11.68 3.59 22.97
N ALA A 142 -11.78 2.97 21.78
CA ALA A 142 -10.63 2.78 20.92
C ALA A 142 -9.99 4.11 20.49
N ASP A 143 -10.80 5.10 20.07
CA ASP A 143 -10.29 6.43 19.73
C ASP A 143 -9.62 7.12 20.93
N ALA A 144 -10.18 7.00 22.12
CA ALA A 144 -9.59 7.55 23.34
C ALA A 144 -8.20 6.95 23.64
N LEU A 145 -8.07 5.62 23.52
CA LEU A 145 -6.79 4.92 23.72
C LEU A 145 -5.74 5.32 22.67
N LEU A 146 -6.15 5.48 21.41
CA LEU A 146 -5.26 5.96 20.35
C LEU A 146 -4.85 7.43 20.57
N ALA A 147 -5.77 8.27 21.06
CA ALA A 147 -5.54 9.70 21.25
C ALA A 147 -4.48 10.02 22.32
N GLU A 148 -4.15 9.07 23.20
CA GLU A 148 -3.06 9.23 24.16
C GLU A 148 -1.68 9.34 23.49
N HIS A 149 -1.53 8.83 22.26
CA HIS A 149 -0.27 8.78 21.52
C HIS A 149 -0.34 9.43 20.13
N VAL A 150 -1.51 9.44 19.51
CA VAL A 150 -1.74 9.92 18.14
C VAL A 150 -2.66 11.11 18.15
N GLU A 151 -2.13 12.32 17.99
CA GLU A 151 -2.88 13.57 18.05
C GLU A 151 -3.86 13.73 16.89
N GLU A 152 -3.42 13.38 15.68
CA GLU A 152 -4.18 13.62 14.46
C GLU A 152 -5.37 12.66 14.33
N ARG A 153 -6.58 13.24 14.30
CA ARG A 153 -7.81 12.47 14.21
C ARG A 153 -7.92 11.63 12.92
N ALA A 154 -7.45 12.15 11.78
CA ALA A 154 -7.48 11.42 10.52
C ALA A 154 -6.63 10.14 10.61
N THR A 155 -5.46 10.22 11.22
CA THR A 155 -4.60 9.07 11.49
C THR A 155 -5.30 8.06 12.40
N ARG A 156 -5.93 8.50 13.50
CA ARG A 156 -6.68 7.60 14.39
C ARG A 156 -7.83 6.88 13.68
N LEU A 157 -8.58 7.59 12.83
CA LEU A 157 -9.66 6.99 12.03
C LEU A 157 -9.12 5.93 11.07
N PHE A 158 -7.98 6.20 10.44
CA PHE A 158 -7.29 5.22 9.59
C PHE A 158 -6.86 4.00 10.39
N LEU A 159 -6.19 4.18 11.53
CA LEU A 159 -5.76 3.08 12.40
C LEU A 159 -6.94 2.23 12.89
N ALA A 160 -8.07 2.87 13.21
CA ALA A 160 -9.29 2.19 13.63
C ALA A 160 -9.92 1.29 12.55
N THR A 161 -9.52 1.40 11.29
CA THR A 161 -9.93 0.45 10.24
C THR A 161 -9.36 -0.96 10.45
N ASN A 162 -8.33 -1.10 11.30
CA ASN A 162 -7.75 -2.39 11.68
C ASN A 162 -8.50 -3.09 12.81
N LEU A 163 -9.58 -2.49 13.33
CA LEU A 163 -10.37 -3.07 14.40
C LEU A 163 -11.46 -3.99 13.88
N GLU A 164 -11.55 -5.16 14.48
CA GLU A 164 -12.67 -6.09 14.27
C GLU A 164 -13.22 -6.57 15.61
N ARG A 165 -14.45 -7.10 15.61
CA ARG A 165 -15.03 -7.70 16.82
C ARG A 165 -14.40 -9.06 17.08
N ASP A 166 -13.94 -9.25 18.29
CA ASP A 166 -13.47 -10.56 18.77
C ASP A 166 -14.62 -11.44 19.25
N ALA A 167 -14.28 -12.67 19.64
CA ALA A 167 -15.25 -13.65 20.14
C ALA A 167 -15.95 -13.21 21.44
N SER A 168 -15.38 -12.29 22.22
CA SER A 168 -15.97 -11.72 23.43
C SER A 168 -16.91 -10.55 23.17
N GLY A 169 -16.97 -10.07 21.91
CA GLY A 169 -17.74 -8.91 21.50
C GLY A 169 -17.01 -7.57 21.64
N GLY A 170 -15.78 -7.59 22.18
CA GLY A 170 -14.87 -6.44 22.21
C GLY A 170 -14.25 -6.14 20.84
N LEU A 171 -13.39 -5.11 20.79
CA LEU A 171 -12.62 -4.76 19.61
C LEU A 171 -11.17 -5.21 19.75
N ALA A 172 -10.67 -5.91 18.74
CA ALA A 172 -9.29 -6.36 18.65
C ALA A 172 -8.63 -5.88 17.36
N LEU A 173 -7.31 -5.81 17.35
CA LEU A 173 -6.54 -5.53 16.14
C LEU A 173 -6.48 -6.78 15.26
N ARG A 174 -6.86 -6.60 14.01
CA ARG A 174 -6.71 -7.62 12.96
C ARG A 174 -5.28 -7.68 12.42
N VAL A 175 -4.59 -6.55 12.41
CA VAL A 175 -3.21 -6.43 11.94
C VAL A 175 -2.23 -7.18 12.84
N GLY A 176 -1.23 -7.83 12.24
CA GLY A 176 -0.15 -8.54 12.93
C GLY A 176 0.89 -7.55 13.49
N LEU A 177 0.53 -6.86 14.57
CA LEU A 177 1.35 -5.77 15.12
C LEU A 177 2.74 -6.25 15.55
N ASP A 178 2.85 -7.44 16.16
CA ASP A 178 4.13 -8.00 16.61
C ASP A 178 5.09 -8.21 15.43
N GLN A 179 4.58 -8.77 14.34
CA GLN A 179 5.37 -9.05 13.13
C GLN A 179 5.76 -7.75 12.40
N ILE A 180 4.87 -6.78 12.36
CA ILE A 180 5.14 -5.48 11.72
C ILE A 180 6.20 -4.71 12.50
N GLU A 181 6.10 -4.66 13.83
CA GLU A 181 7.12 -4.01 14.66
C GLU A 181 8.47 -4.72 14.57
N ALA A 182 8.48 -6.06 14.60
CA ALA A 182 9.71 -6.85 14.43
C ALA A 182 10.37 -6.63 13.07
N GLY A 183 9.58 -6.43 12.01
CA GLY A 183 10.05 -6.16 10.64
C GLY A 183 10.15 -4.68 10.26
N TYR A 184 10.00 -3.76 11.22
CA TYR A 184 9.91 -2.33 10.91
C TYR A 184 11.19 -1.76 10.27
N GLU A 185 12.36 -2.24 10.67
CA GLU A 185 13.64 -1.86 10.03
C GLU A 185 13.65 -2.21 8.53
N ASP A 186 13.15 -3.39 8.16
CA ASP A 186 13.04 -3.81 6.76
C ASP A 186 12.07 -2.94 5.97
N ILE A 187 10.95 -2.53 6.59
CA ILE A 187 9.96 -1.63 5.97
C ILE A 187 10.58 -0.25 5.66
N MET A 188 11.52 0.21 6.48
CA MET A 188 12.19 1.49 6.26
C MET A 188 13.25 1.44 5.15
N LEU A 189 13.74 0.26 4.76
CA LEU A 189 14.73 0.11 3.69
C LEU A 189 14.20 0.54 2.31
N ALA A 190 15.11 0.68 1.35
CA ALA A 190 14.78 0.85 -0.06
C ALA A 190 14.11 -0.42 -0.63
N PRO A 191 13.39 -0.32 -1.77
CA PRO A 191 12.85 -1.48 -2.47
C PRO A 191 13.93 -2.50 -2.80
N ALA A 192 13.53 -3.78 -2.81
CA ALA A 192 14.41 -4.88 -3.22
C ALA A 192 14.65 -4.91 -4.74
N GLY A 193 15.62 -5.72 -5.16
CA GLY A 193 16.00 -5.91 -6.56
C GLY A 193 17.16 -5.01 -6.98
N GLU A 194 17.73 -5.34 -8.13
CA GLU A 194 18.85 -4.61 -8.74
C GLU A 194 18.43 -4.03 -10.10
N GLY A 195 19.10 -2.97 -10.54
CA GLY A 195 18.80 -2.31 -11.81
C GLY A 195 17.52 -1.48 -11.81
N ALA A 196 17.17 -1.00 -12.97
CA ALA A 196 16.01 -0.17 -13.22
C ALA A 196 14.83 -0.99 -13.76
N PHE A 197 13.62 -0.45 -13.63
CA PHE A 197 12.44 -0.91 -14.37
C PHE A 197 12.16 0.06 -15.51
N ASP A 198 12.31 -0.40 -16.75
CA ASP A 198 12.20 0.42 -17.97
C ASP A 198 10.78 0.44 -18.56
N GLY A 199 9.81 -0.23 -17.94
CA GLY A 199 8.40 -0.19 -18.36
C GLY A 199 7.73 1.14 -18.04
N PRO A 200 6.48 1.36 -18.49
CA PRO A 200 5.74 2.60 -18.21
C PRO A 200 5.50 2.81 -16.71
N VAL A 201 5.80 4.02 -16.20
CA VAL A 201 5.65 4.37 -14.78
C VAL A 201 4.97 5.73 -14.61
N LEU A 202 3.97 5.76 -13.73
CA LEU A 202 3.39 6.99 -13.19
C LEU A 202 3.72 7.08 -11.70
N VAL A 203 4.29 8.19 -11.26
CA VAL A 203 4.48 8.51 -9.85
C VAL A 203 3.56 9.67 -9.48
N LEU A 204 2.62 9.42 -8.58
CA LEU A 204 1.75 10.45 -8.01
C LEU A 204 2.29 10.85 -6.63
N ARG A 205 2.53 12.13 -6.42
CA ARG A 205 2.97 12.65 -5.11
C ARG A 205 2.03 13.73 -4.59
N GLY A 206 1.90 13.80 -3.26
CA GLY A 206 1.15 14.86 -2.61
C GLY A 206 1.98 16.14 -2.50
N GLY A 207 1.41 17.31 -2.88
CA GLY A 207 2.10 18.58 -2.78
C GLY A 207 2.40 19.03 -1.35
N ARG A 208 1.65 18.49 -0.37
CA ARG A 208 1.86 18.72 1.06
C ARG A 208 2.58 17.57 1.76
N SER A 209 2.96 16.54 1.01
CA SER A 209 3.70 15.38 1.52
C SER A 209 5.21 15.62 1.47
N HIS A 210 5.92 15.00 2.40
CA HIS A 210 7.39 15.02 2.46
C HIS A 210 8.04 13.72 1.97
N TYR A 211 7.25 12.76 1.47
CA TYR A 211 7.75 11.44 1.08
C TYR A 211 8.47 11.44 -0.28
N VAL A 212 8.09 12.35 -1.20
CA VAL A 212 8.75 12.46 -2.51
C VAL A 212 9.20 13.92 -2.74
N PRO A 213 10.20 14.41 -2.00
CA PRO A 213 10.75 15.75 -2.23
C PRO A 213 11.48 15.80 -3.57
N ASP A 214 11.67 17.00 -4.13
CA ASP A 214 12.40 17.17 -5.38
C ASP A 214 13.83 16.60 -5.33
N SER A 215 14.45 16.60 -4.15
CA SER A 215 15.76 15.99 -3.92
C SER A 215 15.78 14.47 -4.11
N ALA A 216 14.63 13.79 -4.06
CA ALA A 216 14.52 12.35 -4.29
C ALA A 216 14.36 11.99 -5.78
N LEU A 217 14.05 12.95 -6.66
CA LEU A 217 13.78 12.70 -8.08
C LEU A 217 14.96 12.09 -8.84
N PRO A 218 16.22 12.51 -8.64
CA PRO A 218 17.36 11.86 -9.29
C PRO A 218 17.43 10.36 -8.97
N ALA A 219 17.38 9.98 -7.70
CA ALA A 219 17.40 8.57 -7.27
C ALA A 219 16.14 7.80 -7.75
N LEU A 220 15.00 8.48 -7.83
CA LEU A 220 13.78 7.90 -8.38
C LEU A 220 13.99 7.54 -9.86
N HIS A 221 14.54 8.43 -10.66
CA HIS A 221 14.78 8.18 -12.08
C HIS A 221 15.93 7.20 -12.36
N GLU A 222 16.83 6.97 -11.42
CA GLU A 222 17.80 5.86 -11.52
C GLU A 222 17.12 4.48 -11.47
N VAL A 223 16.07 4.35 -10.65
CA VAL A 223 15.32 3.10 -10.48
C VAL A 223 14.16 2.99 -11.48
N LEU A 224 13.51 4.12 -11.79
CA LEU A 224 12.32 4.24 -12.64
C LEU A 224 12.56 5.31 -13.73
N PRO A 225 13.40 5.04 -14.73
CA PRO A 225 13.86 6.06 -15.70
C PRO A 225 12.74 6.63 -16.57
N THR A 226 11.66 5.89 -16.76
CA THR A 226 10.49 6.29 -17.56
C THR A 226 9.41 7.00 -16.74
N ALA A 227 9.64 7.22 -15.45
CA ALA A 227 8.62 7.75 -14.55
C ALA A 227 8.15 9.15 -14.95
N GLU A 228 6.86 9.28 -15.22
CA GLU A 228 6.16 10.56 -15.20
C GLU A 228 5.79 10.88 -13.74
N VAL A 229 6.26 12.02 -13.23
CA VAL A 229 5.98 12.47 -11.86
C VAL A 229 4.92 13.56 -11.88
N VAL A 230 3.79 13.30 -11.26
CA VAL A 230 2.65 14.23 -11.17
C VAL A 230 2.38 14.60 -9.71
N THR A 231 2.27 15.89 -9.42
CA THR A 231 1.98 16.40 -8.08
C THR A 231 0.50 16.76 -7.95
N LEU A 232 -0.18 16.18 -6.96
CA LEU A 232 -1.50 16.61 -6.53
C LEU A 232 -1.31 17.67 -5.43
N GLN A 233 -1.42 18.96 -5.81
CA GLN A 233 -0.98 20.09 -4.99
C GLN A 233 -1.64 20.16 -3.60
N ASP A 234 -2.93 19.85 -3.53
CA ASP A 234 -3.71 19.97 -2.30
C ASP A 234 -3.78 18.65 -1.50
N ALA A 235 -2.99 17.64 -1.87
CA ALA A 235 -2.94 16.36 -1.20
C ALA A 235 -1.71 16.22 -0.30
N GLY A 236 -1.89 15.53 0.83
CA GLY A 236 -0.82 15.00 1.67
C GLY A 236 -0.44 13.57 1.28
N HIS A 237 0.01 12.79 2.26
CA HIS A 237 0.47 11.41 2.05
C HIS A 237 -0.65 10.46 1.61
N TRP A 238 -1.87 10.65 2.07
CA TRP A 238 -3.03 9.85 1.66
C TRP A 238 -3.77 10.48 0.48
N LEU A 239 -3.04 10.78 -0.59
CA LEU A 239 -3.55 11.51 -1.76
C LEU A 239 -4.78 10.82 -2.40
N HIS A 240 -4.86 9.50 -2.36
CA HIS A 240 -5.99 8.71 -2.87
C HIS A 240 -7.27 8.88 -2.02
N ALA A 241 -7.13 9.26 -0.75
CA ALA A 241 -8.24 9.53 0.15
C ALA A 241 -8.55 11.04 0.26
N GLU A 242 -7.51 11.88 0.17
CA GLU A 242 -7.65 13.34 0.30
C GLU A 242 -8.12 14.01 -0.99
N GLN A 243 -7.71 13.49 -2.15
CA GLN A 243 -8.06 13.99 -3.49
C GLN A 243 -8.50 12.83 -4.41
N PRO A 244 -9.56 12.09 -4.04
CA PRO A 244 -9.92 10.82 -4.69
C PRO A 244 -10.23 11.00 -6.19
N GLU A 245 -10.91 12.06 -6.58
CA GLU A 245 -11.28 12.32 -7.97
C GLU A 245 -10.06 12.65 -8.83
N ALA A 246 -9.18 13.54 -8.35
CA ALA A 246 -7.95 13.89 -9.05
C ALA A 246 -7.00 12.70 -9.15
N PHE A 247 -6.86 11.92 -8.09
CA PHE A 247 -6.08 10.69 -8.07
C PHE A 247 -6.60 9.71 -9.14
N GLN A 248 -7.89 9.47 -9.14
CA GLN A 248 -8.53 8.53 -10.06
C GLN A 248 -8.41 8.96 -11.52
N ALA A 249 -8.58 10.27 -11.80
CA ALA A 249 -8.41 10.81 -13.14
C ALA A 249 -6.99 10.54 -13.67
N LYS A 250 -5.95 10.80 -12.86
CA LYS A 250 -4.56 10.55 -13.27
C LYS A 250 -4.25 9.08 -13.52
N VAL A 251 -4.76 8.18 -12.69
CA VAL A 251 -4.63 6.73 -12.87
C VAL A 251 -5.34 6.29 -14.16
N ASN A 252 -6.56 6.75 -14.38
CA ASN A 252 -7.34 6.40 -15.57
C ASN A 252 -6.69 6.92 -16.86
N ASP A 253 -6.22 8.17 -16.88
CA ASP A 253 -5.55 8.77 -18.05
C ASP A 253 -4.29 8.00 -18.41
N PHE A 254 -3.47 7.66 -17.41
CA PHE A 254 -2.26 6.87 -17.60
C PHE A 254 -2.56 5.48 -18.18
N LEU A 255 -3.50 4.75 -17.59
CA LEU A 255 -3.85 3.40 -18.05
C LEU A 255 -4.52 3.40 -19.43
N ALA A 256 -5.31 4.43 -19.75
CA ALA A 256 -5.93 4.59 -21.08
C ALA A 256 -4.88 4.83 -22.17
N ALA A 257 -3.87 5.65 -21.90
CA ALA A 257 -2.78 5.92 -22.83
C ALA A 257 -1.95 4.66 -23.19
N LEU A 258 -1.90 3.66 -22.31
CA LEU A 258 -1.21 2.40 -22.57
C LEU A 258 -2.02 1.41 -23.41
N SER A 259 -3.32 1.65 -23.58
CA SER A 259 -4.24 0.79 -24.33
C SER A 259 -4.48 1.29 -25.75
N ALA A 260 -3.94 2.47 -26.10
CA ALA A 260 -4.02 3.09 -27.41
C ALA A 260 -2.82 2.68 -28.28
#